data_1ea9c10288200d5378b5d720cf1be1d4
#
_entry.id   1ea9c10288200d5378b5d720cf1be1d4
#
_cell.length_a   1.000
_cell.length_b   1.000
_cell.length_c   1.000
_cell.angle_alpha   90.00
_cell.angle_beta   90.00
_cell.angle_gamma   90.00
#
_symmetry.space_group_name_H-M   'P 1'
#
loop_
_entity.id
_entity.type
_entity.pdbx_description
1 polymer ?
#
loop_
_entity_poly.entity_id
_entity_poly.type
_entity_poly.pdbx_seq_one_letter_code
_entity_poly.pdbx_strand_id
1 'polypeptide(L)'
;MSEEKITILIVDDSDIVRHSLKNFFNDYDFEVVTCSDGLEGIQKAAELKPAIIFLDLMMPNLDGVKMLQVIKVLDHIKNIPVIVISGNTNRTNVLAAIEAGADKVISKPLQKEIIIKSINELLGSEFLQKAKKAKVFSLSDVNDIRKKLVEMFLNSYPTKKENMQSALRRADKDVLKNIIHEFRGAGLAVGLPNLTVICSLIEDQLSGFDVNWSQINLMCDQVFSIISEIEEPDSTVEQ
;
A
#
# COMPACT_ATOMS: atom_id res chain seq x y z
N MET A 1 21.22 21.16 -20.78
CA MET A 1 19.79 20.94 -20.58
C MET A 1 19.67 19.78 -19.62
N SER A 2 19.19 20.00 -18.39
CA SER A 2 18.90 18.90 -17.46
C SER A 2 17.78 18.05 -18.10
N GLU A 3 18.04 16.79 -18.37
CA GLU A 3 16.98 15.84 -18.75
C GLU A 3 15.91 15.88 -17.65
N GLU A 4 14.69 16.24 -18.00
CA GLU A 4 13.56 16.17 -17.07
C GLU A 4 13.38 14.70 -16.67
N LYS A 5 13.53 14.42 -15.38
CA LYS A 5 13.33 13.06 -14.85
C LYS A 5 11.86 12.68 -14.98
N ILE A 6 11.65 11.43 -15.40
CA ILE A 6 10.30 10.86 -15.46
C ILE A 6 9.77 10.71 -14.03
N THR A 7 8.62 11.30 -13.76
CA THR A 7 7.98 11.28 -12.43
C THR A 7 7.01 10.11 -12.30
N ILE A 8 7.09 9.41 -11.18
CA ILE A 8 6.13 8.39 -10.72
C ILE A 8 5.41 8.96 -9.50
N LEU A 9 4.09 8.96 -9.49
CA LEU A 9 3.29 9.40 -8.34
C LEU A 9 2.71 8.19 -7.61
N ILE A 10 2.85 8.18 -6.28
CA ILE A 10 2.31 7.16 -5.39
C ILE A 10 1.39 7.84 -4.39
N VAL A 11 0.13 7.42 -4.33
CA VAL A 11 -0.89 7.95 -3.41
C VAL A 11 -1.46 6.80 -2.59
N ASP A 12 -1.12 6.74 -1.32
CA ASP A 12 -1.49 5.68 -0.38
C ASP A 12 -1.37 6.25 1.04
N ASP A 13 -2.30 6.02 1.93
CA ASP A 13 -2.25 6.55 3.31
C ASP A 13 -1.25 5.80 4.19
N SER A 14 -0.86 4.59 3.82
CA SER A 14 0.14 3.78 4.52
C SER A 14 1.57 4.21 4.17
N ASP A 15 2.31 4.74 5.14
CA ASP A 15 3.74 5.05 5.01
C ASP A 15 4.56 3.84 4.55
N ILE A 16 4.21 2.65 5.02
CA ILE A 16 4.92 1.41 4.70
C ILE A 16 4.75 1.07 3.21
N VAL A 17 3.55 1.20 2.67
CA VAL A 17 3.29 0.94 1.25
C VAL A 17 3.99 1.96 0.38
N ARG A 18 3.92 3.27 0.75
CA ARG A 18 4.64 4.33 0.03
C ARG A 18 6.15 4.09 0.01
N HIS A 19 6.74 3.73 1.15
CA HIS A 19 8.17 3.40 1.23
C HIS A 19 8.53 2.15 0.44
N SER A 20 7.72 1.11 0.50
CA SER A 20 7.94 -0.13 -0.26
C SER A 20 7.97 0.13 -1.77
N LEU A 21 7.00 0.88 -2.30
CA LEU A 21 6.98 1.27 -3.71
C LEU A 21 8.13 2.21 -4.08
N LYS A 22 8.42 3.21 -3.24
CA LYS A 22 9.57 4.09 -3.46
C LYS A 22 10.87 3.31 -3.52
N ASN A 23 11.07 2.33 -2.64
CA ASN A 23 12.23 1.45 -2.65
C ASN A 23 12.29 0.57 -3.91
N PHE A 24 11.15 0.06 -4.37
CA PHE A 24 11.09 -0.66 -5.65
C PHE A 24 11.63 0.19 -6.81
N PHE A 25 11.29 1.49 -6.84
CA PHE A 25 11.74 2.39 -7.90
C PHE A 25 13.16 2.94 -7.71
N ASN A 26 13.83 2.69 -6.57
CA ASN A 26 15.22 3.13 -6.36
C ASN A 26 16.22 2.52 -7.36
N ASP A 27 15.88 1.37 -7.96
CA ASP A 27 16.67 0.73 -9.01
C ASP A 27 16.58 1.46 -10.35
N TYR A 28 15.71 2.47 -10.47
CA TYR A 28 15.41 3.18 -11.69
C TYR A 28 15.70 4.67 -11.54
N ASP A 29 15.99 5.35 -12.65
CA ASP A 29 16.21 6.80 -12.67
C ASP A 29 14.89 7.56 -12.82
N PHE A 30 14.01 7.38 -11.84
CA PHE A 30 12.74 8.08 -11.72
C PHE A 30 12.77 9.10 -10.58
N GLU A 31 11.99 10.15 -10.73
CA GLU A 31 11.57 10.97 -9.61
C GLU A 31 10.30 10.35 -9.00
N VAL A 32 10.37 9.89 -7.75
CA VAL A 32 9.23 9.27 -7.07
C VAL A 32 8.65 10.23 -6.05
N VAL A 33 7.46 10.72 -6.34
CA VAL A 33 6.67 11.59 -5.46
C VAL A 33 5.61 10.77 -4.75
N THR A 34 5.45 11.00 -3.44
CA THR A 34 4.49 10.26 -2.61
C THR A 34 3.53 11.22 -1.92
N CYS A 35 2.25 10.89 -1.88
CA CYS A 35 1.19 11.63 -1.18
C CYS A 35 0.45 10.67 -0.23
N SER A 36 -0.05 11.20 0.88
CA SER A 36 -0.78 10.44 1.89
C SER A 36 -2.30 10.56 1.77
N ASP A 37 -2.79 11.45 0.93
CA ASP A 37 -4.22 11.63 0.70
C ASP A 37 -4.53 11.98 -0.77
N GLY A 38 -5.82 11.79 -1.14
CA GLY A 38 -6.26 11.95 -2.52
C GLY A 38 -6.26 13.41 -3.01
N LEU A 39 -6.42 14.40 -2.13
CA LEU A 39 -6.45 15.81 -2.55
C LEU A 39 -5.03 16.27 -2.92
N GLU A 40 -4.04 15.97 -2.08
CA GLU A 40 -2.63 16.20 -2.39
C GLU A 40 -2.24 15.45 -3.67
N GLY A 41 -2.70 14.20 -3.83
CA GLY A 41 -2.47 13.38 -5.02
C GLY A 41 -2.98 14.04 -6.30
N ILE A 42 -4.19 14.63 -6.31
CA ILE A 42 -4.74 15.36 -7.45
C ILE A 42 -3.88 16.59 -7.77
N GLN A 43 -3.50 17.36 -6.75
CA GLN A 43 -2.67 18.56 -6.94
C GLN A 43 -1.32 18.20 -7.57
N LYS A 44 -0.66 17.17 -7.03
CA LYS A 44 0.63 16.68 -7.56
C LYS A 44 0.50 16.07 -8.95
N ALA A 45 -0.57 15.35 -9.26
CA ALA A 45 -0.84 14.85 -10.60
C ALA A 45 -0.97 15.99 -11.62
N ALA A 46 -1.69 17.07 -11.28
CA ALA A 46 -1.86 18.24 -12.14
C ALA A 46 -0.57 19.05 -12.34
N GLU A 47 0.23 19.19 -11.26
CA GLU A 47 1.49 19.93 -11.27
C GLU A 47 2.59 19.20 -12.05
N LEU A 48 2.79 17.91 -11.75
CA LEU A 48 3.96 17.14 -12.19
C LEU A 48 3.69 16.31 -13.45
N LYS A 49 2.43 16.05 -13.80
CA LYS A 49 2.03 15.20 -14.93
C LYS A 49 2.83 13.90 -14.97
N PRO A 50 2.75 13.08 -13.93
CA PRO A 50 3.57 11.87 -13.82
C PRO A 50 3.31 10.90 -14.98
N ALA A 51 4.29 10.08 -15.31
CA ALA A 51 4.15 9.05 -16.33
C ALA A 51 3.17 7.95 -15.93
N ILE A 52 3.00 7.73 -14.63
CA ILE A 52 2.06 6.75 -14.06
C ILE A 52 1.73 7.12 -12.61
N ILE A 53 0.51 6.77 -12.18
CA ILE A 53 0.05 6.94 -10.80
C ILE A 53 -0.24 5.55 -10.20
N PHE A 54 0.31 5.30 -9.02
CA PHE A 54 -0.11 4.20 -8.13
C PHE A 54 -1.06 4.78 -7.08
N LEU A 55 -2.27 4.23 -6.99
CA LEU A 55 -3.34 4.80 -6.18
C LEU A 55 -3.97 3.73 -5.28
N ASP A 56 -3.95 3.94 -3.97
CA ASP A 56 -4.79 3.15 -3.06
C ASP A 56 -6.26 3.58 -3.14
N LEU A 57 -7.17 2.60 -3.06
CA LEU A 57 -8.60 2.88 -3.02
C LEU A 57 -9.08 3.30 -1.64
N MET A 58 -8.48 2.73 -0.59
CA MET A 58 -8.98 2.85 0.78
C MET A 58 -8.17 3.88 1.55
N MET A 59 -8.48 5.15 1.34
CA MET A 59 -7.85 6.26 2.05
C MET A 59 -8.89 7.07 2.82
N PRO A 60 -8.53 7.68 3.98
CA PRO A 60 -9.40 8.61 4.69
C PRO A 60 -9.66 9.88 3.86
N ASN A 61 -10.74 10.59 4.16
CA ASN A 61 -11.19 11.85 3.56
C ASN A 61 -11.64 11.74 2.10
N LEU A 62 -10.72 11.73 1.14
CA LEU A 62 -11.00 11.50 -0.27
C LEU A 62 -10.54 10.10 -0.64
N ASP A 63 -11.50 9.17 -0.83
CA ASP A 63 -11.22 7.81 -1.24
C ASP A 63 -10.63 7.75 -2.67
N GLY A 64 -9.87 6.68 -2.96
CA GLY A 64 -9.17 6.53 -4.22
C GLY A 64 -10.10 6.48 -5.44
N VAL A 65 -11.33 5.99 -5.30
CA VAL A 65 -12.32 5.96 -6.40
C VAL A 65 -12.69 7.38 -6.80
N LYS A 66 -12.96 8.26 -5.84
CA LYS A 66 -13.28 9.68 -6.10
C LYS A 66 -12.09 10.42 -6.69
N MET A 67 -10.88 10.20 -6.15
CA MET A 67 -9.67 10.75 -6.73
C MET A 67 -9.52 10.34 -8.20
N LEU A 68 -9.70 9.07 -8.51
CA LEU A 68 -9.60 8.52 -9.86
C LEU A 68 -10.63 9.17 -10.80
N GLN A 69 -11.89 9.30 -10.38
CA GLN A 69 -12.93 9.97 -11.14
C GLN A 69 -12.55 11.42 -11.45
N VAL A 70 -11.97 12.16 -10.49
CA VAL A 70 -11.50 13.54 -10.72
C VAL A 70 -10.36 13.56 -11.73
N ILE A 71 -9.36 12.68 -11.60
CA ILE A 71 -8.24 12.59 -12.55
C ILE A 71 -8.77 12.34 -13.97
N LYS A 72 -9.72 11.42 -14.15
CA LYS A 72 -10.21 11.01 -15.48
C LYS A 72 -11.14 12.03 -16.16
N VAL A 73 -11.61 13.06 -15.44
CA VAL A 73 -12.38 14.17 -16.05
C VAL A 73 -11.53 15.41 -16.32
N LEU A 74 -10.33 15.54 -15.76
CA LEU A 74 -9.46 16.69 -15.96
C LEU A 74 -8.63 16.53 -17.25
N ASP A 75 -8.93 17.34 -18.28
CA ASP A 75 -8.37 17.21 -19.64
C ASP A 75 -6.84 17.09 -19.69
N HIS A 76 -6.14 17.79 -18.80
CA HIS A 76 -4.68 17.85 -18.80
C HIS A 76 -3.99 16.68 -18.11
N ILE A 77 -4.74 15.81 -17.39
CA ILE A 77 -4.21 14.64 -16.67
C ILE A 77 -5.02 13.35 -16.91
N LYS A 78 -6.16 13.40 -17.58
CA LYS A 78 -7.05 12.23 -17.77
C LYS A 78 -6.39 11.04 -18.48
N ASN A 79 -5.38 11.30 -19.29
CA ASN A 79 -4.66 10.26 -20.05
C ASN A 79 -3.49 9.64 -19.25
N ILE A 80 -3.21 10.12 -18.04
CA ILE A 80 -2.19 9.52 -17.19
C ILE A 80 -2.68 8.12 -16.78
N PRO A 81 -1.89 7.06 -17.03
CA PRO A 81 -2.26 5.73 -16.60
C PRO A 81 -2.25 5.61 -15.08
N VAL A 82 -3.30 4.97 -14.54
CA VAL A 82 -3.48 4.77 -13.11
C VAL A 82 -3.53 3.28 -12.80
N ILE A 83 -2.56 2.81 -12.02
CA ILE A 83 -2.59 1.48 -11.40
C ILE A 83 -3.21 1.63 -10.01
N VAL A 84 -4.37 1.07 -9.84
CA VAL A 84 -5.03 0.97 -8.54
C VAL A 84 -4.41 -0.16 -7.74
N ILE A 85 -4.09 0.13 -6.47
CA ILE A 85 -3.59 -0.84 -5.50
C ILE A 85 -4.70 -1.09 -4.49
N SER A 86 -5.11 -2.33 -4.32
CA SER A 86 -6.19 -2.63 -3.38
C SER A 86 -5.84 -3.79 -2.47
N GLY A 87 -6.07 -3.58 -1.19
CA GLY A 87 -6.03 -4.65 -0.20
C GLY A 87 -7.25 -5.56 -0.25
N ASN A 88 -8.36 -5.09 -0.82
CA ASN A 88 -9.57 -5.86 -1.00
C ASN A 88 -9.94 -5.92 -2.49
N THR A 89 -9.57 -7.02 -3.13
CA THR A 89 -9.83 -7.28 -4.55
C THR A 89 -11.10 -8.09 -4.77
N ASN A 90 -12.12 -7.92 -3.92
CA ASN A 90 -13.43 -8.48 -4.22
C ASN A 90 -13.94 -7.90 -5.54
N ARG A 91 -14.82 -8.66 -6.22
CA ARG A 91 -15.32 -8.31 -7.55
C ARG A 91 -15.93 -6.91 -7.60
N THR A 92 -16.60 -6.48 -6.54
CA THR A 92 -17.25 -5.16 -6.47
C THR A 92 -16.23 -4.02 -6.48
N ASN A 93 -15.18 -4.10 -5.68
CA ASN A 93 -14.14 -3.06 -5.61
C ASN A 93 -13.32 -2.97 -6.90
N VAL A 94 -13.01 -4.12 -7.50
CA VAL A 94 -12.32 -4.17 -8.80
C VAL A 94 -13.18 -3.54 -9.89
N LEU A 95 -14.47 -3.86 -9.95
CA LEU A 95 -15.39 -3.25 -10.93
C LEU A 95 -15.54 -1.75 -10.71
N ALA A 96 -15.72 -1.29 -9.46
CA ALA A 96 -15.80 0.13 -9.15
C ALA A 96 -14.55 0.91 -9.58
N ALA A 97 -13.35 0.33 -9.38
CA ALA A 97 -12.11 0.94 -9.85
C ALA A 97 -12.04 1.03 -11.38
N ILE A 98 -12.43 -0.04 -12.09
CA ILE A 98 -12.43 -0.06 -13.55
C ILE A 98 -13.46 0.93 -14.11
N GLU A 99 -14.66 0.98 -13.54
CA GLU A 99 -15.72 1.93 -13.94
C GLU A 99 -15.32 3.38 -13.66
N ALA A 100 -14.54 3.63 -12.62
CA ALA A 100 -13.97 4.94 -12.33
C ALA A 100 -12.80 5.32 -13.27
N GLY A 101 -12.33 4.39 -14.11
CA GLY A 101 -11.29 4.63 -15.11
C GLY A 101 -9.90 4.14 -14.74
N ALA A 102 -9.75 3.18 -13.81
CA ALA A 102 -8.46 2.53 -13.55
C ALA A 102 -7.98 1.77 -14.78
N ASP A 103 -6.72 1.98 -15.16
CA ASP A 103 -6.12 1.27 -16.29
C ASP A 103 -5.67 -0.15 -15.88
N LYS A 104 -5.37 -0.33 -14.58
CA LYS A 104 -5.01 -1.62 -13.98
C LYS A 104 -5.40 -1.66 -12.50
N VAL A 105 -5.71 -2.86 -12.00
CA VAL A 105 -5.92 -3.10 -10.57
C VAL A 105 -4.96 -4.21 -10.13
N ILE A 106 -4.20 -3.98 -9.07
CA ILE A 106 -3.31 -4.96 -8.46
C ILE A 106 -3.64 -5.14 -6.97
N SER A 107 -3.49 -6.37 -6.47
CA SER A 107 -3.77 -6.68 -5.08
C SER A 107 -2.58 -6.41 -4.18
N LYS A 108 -2.83 -5.92 -2.97
CA LYS A 108 -1.89 -6.05 -1.86
C LYS A 108 -1.92 -7.52 -1.37
N PRO A 109 -0.79 -8.12 -1.06
CA PRO A 109 0.55 -7.55 -0.99
C PRO A 109 1.20 -7.38 -2.38
N LEU A 110 1.96 -6.30 -2.51
CA LEU A 110 2.60 -5.94 -3.77
C LEU A 110 3.75 -6.90 -4.11
N GLN A 111 3.65 -7.54 -5.26
CA GLN A 111 4.70 -8.42 -5.79
C GLN A 111 5.44 -7.70 -6.91
N LYS A 112 6.77 -7.80 -6.89
CA LYS A 112 7.66 -7.11 -7.85
C LYS A 112 7.32 -7.47 -9.29
N GLU A 113 7.06 -8.74 -9.56
CA GLU A 113 6.75 -9.28 -10.88
C GLU A 113 5.43 -8.71 -11.42
N ILE A 114 4.42 -8.55 -10.54
CA ILE A 114 3.12 -7.99 -10.91
C ILE A 114 3.24 -6.50 -11.19
N ILE A 115 4.03 -5.75 -10.42
CA ILE A 115 4.29 -4.33 -10.66
C ILE A 115 4.99 -4.15 -12.00
N ILE A 116 6.07 -4.89 -12.26
CA ILE A 116 6.81 -4.84 -13.53
C ILE A 116 5.90 -5.15 -14.72
N LYS A 117 5.12 -6.24 -14.60
CA LYS A 117 4.19 -6.66 -15.66
C LYS A 117 3.17 -5.56 -15.94
N SER A 118 2.58 -4.96 -14.90
CA SER A 118 1.55 -3.93 -15.04
C SER A 118 2.09 -2.65 -15.68
N ILE A 119 3.30 -2.22 -15.30
CA ILE A 119 3.97 -1.06 -15.93
C ILE A 119 4.27 -1.34 -17.39
N ASN A 120 4.81 -2.52 -17.71
CA ASN A 120 5.15 -2.89 -19.09
C ASN A 120 3.91 -2.97 -20.00
N GLU A 121 2.77 -3.41 -19.47
CA GLU A 121 1.52 -3.45 -20.21
C GLU A 121 0.98 -2.05 -20.53
N LEU A 122 1.20 -1.06 -19.64
CA LEU A 122 0.67 0.30 -19.80
C LEU A 122 1.64 1.25 -20.53
N LEU A 123 2.94 1.13 -20.28
CA LEU A 123 3.96 2.06 -20.77
C LEU A 123 4.95 1.43 -21.75
N GLY A 124 4.78 0.14 -22.04
CA GLY A 124 5.69 -0.62 -22.90
C GLY A 124 6.88 -1.24 -22.16
N SER A 125 7.37 -2.37 -22.69
CA SER A 125 8.44 -3.17 -22.08
C SER A 125 9.79 -2.44 -21.96
N GLU A 126 10.02 -1.42 -22.78
CA GLU A 126 11.26 -0.64 -22.75
C GLU A 126 11.29 0.45 -21.67
N PHE A 127 10.12 0.82 -21.11
CA PHE A 127 10.02 1.92 -20.15
C PHE A 127 10.92 1.72 -18.93
N LEU A 128 10.78 0.57 -18.25
CA LEU A 128 11.62 0.24 -17.11
C LEU A 128 13.07 -0.06 -17.49
N GLN A 129 13.29 -0.65 -18.68
CA GLN A 129 14.65 -0.98 -19.13
C GLN A 129 15.48 0.28 -19.40
N LYS A 130 14.89 1.30 -20.05
CA LYS A 130 15.57 2.58 -20.32
C LYS A 130 15.88 3.37 -19.05
N ALA A 131 15.04 3.24 -18.02
CA ALA A 131 15.22 3.93 -16.75
C ALA A 131 16.07 3.15 -15.74
N LYS A 132 16.50 1.93 -16.06
CA LYS A 132 17.24 1.07 -15.12
C LYS A 132 18.62 1.66 -14.80
N LYS A 133 18.85 2.00 -13.54
CA LYS A 133 20.19 2.40 -13.08
C LYS A 133 21.15 1.21 -13.16
N ALA A 134 22.39 1.46 -13.56
CA ALA A 134 23.44 0.46 -13.55
C ALA A 134 23.96 0.18 -12.11
N LYS A 135 23.05 -0.13 -11.18
CA LYS A 135 23.38 -0.49 -9.80
C LYS A 135 23.12 -1.97 -9.56
N VAL A 136 24.17 -2.69 -9.19
CA VAL A 136 24.05 -4.02 -8.60
C VAL A 136 23.70 -3.83 -7.12
N PHE A 137 22.46 -4.14 -6.72
CA PHE A 137 22.09 -4.18 -5.30
C PHE A 137 22.80 -5.34 -4.62
N SER A 138 23.43 -5.07 -3.48
CA SER A 138 23.96 -6.10 -2.60
C SER A 138 22.83 -6.69 -1.73
N LEU A 139 22.99 -7.94 -1.29
CA LEU A 139 22.06 -8.56 -0.32
C LEU A 139 21.96 -7.74 0.99
N SER A 140 23.01 -6.99 1.36
CA SER A 140 23.02 -6.08 2.50
C SER A 140 22.02 -4.93 2.33
N ASP A 141 21.91 -4.32 1.13
CA ASP A 141 20.98 -3.20 0.90
C ASP A 141 19.51 -3.62 1.06
N VAL A 142 19.17 -4.85 0.65
CA VAL A 142 17.82 -5.42 0.82
C VAL A 142 17.49 -5.64 2.30
N ASN A 143 18.44 -6.14 3.07
CA ASN A 143 18.28 -6.35 4.51
C ASN A 143 18.14 -5.03 5.27
N ASP A 144 18.89 -4.00 4.90
CA ASP A 144 18.83 -2.67 5.52
C ASP A 144 17.46 -2.00 5.25
N ILE A 145 16.93 -2.16 4.03
CA ILE A 145 15.59 -1.66 3.68
C ILE A 145 14.52 -2.35 4.53
N ARG A 146 14.58 -3.68 4.61
CA ARG A 146 13.62 -4.46 5.41
C ARG A 146 13.68 -4.06 6.88
N LYS A 147 14.87 -3.89 7.44
CA LYS A 147 15.07 -3.44 8.83
C LYS A 147 14.41 -2.10 9.08
N LYS A 148 14.60 -1.12 8.18
CA LYS A 148 13.93 0.20 8.29
C LYS A 148 12.41 0.09 8.23
N LEU A 149 11.85 -0.77 7.36
CA LEU A 149 10.40 -0.98 7.28
C LEU A 149 9.84 -1.58 8.58
N VAL A 150 10.57 -2.54 9.16
CA VAL A 150 10.21 -3.12 10.47
C VAL A 150 10.26 -2.06 11.58
N GLU A 151 11.33 -1.25 11.64
CA GLU A 151 11.45 -0.16 12.62
C GLU A 151 10.29 0.85 12.51
N MET A 152 9.94 1.26 11.28
CA MET A 152 8.81 2.18 11.06
C MET A 152 7.47 1.56 11.50
N PHE A 153 7.26 0.29 11.21
CA PHE A 153 6.07 -0.45 11.62
C PHE A 153 5.97 -0.50 13.15
N LEU A 154 7.02 -0.93 13.83
CA LEU A 154 7.08 -1.04 15.29
C LEU A 154 6.93 0.31 15.99
N ASN A 155 7.48 1.38 15.44
CA ASN A 155 7.31 2.74 16.00
C ASN A 155 5.84 3.22 15.95
N SER A 156 5.07 2.82 14.95
CA SER A 156 3.65 3.17 14.83
C SER A 156 2.71 2.23 15.59
N TYR A 157 3.18 1.02 15.90
CA TYR A 157 2.36 -0.07 16.45
C TYR A 157 1.72 0.23 17.80
N PRO A 158 2.40 0.80 18.82
CA PRO A 158 1.78 1.04 20.14
C PRO A 158 0.51 1.88 20.03
N THR A 159 0.54 2.99 19.29
CA THR A 159 -0.62 3.86 19.09
C THR A 159 -1.74 3.13 18.35
N LYS A 160 -1.40 2.36 17.31
CA LYS A 160 -2.38 1.58 16.54
C LYS A 160 -3.01 0.48 17.40
N LYS A 161 -2.23 -0.18 18.26
CA LYS A 161 -2.72 -1.18 19.21
C LYS A 161 -3.75 -0.59 20.19
N GLU A 162 -3.46 0.57 20.78
CA GLU A 162 -4.40 1.27 21.67
C GLU A 162 -5.70 1.66 20.95
N ASN A 163 -5.58 2.22 19.74
CA ASN A 163 -6.73 2.58 18.91
C ASN A 163 -7.57 1.36 18.55
N MET A 164 -6.94 0.26 18.19
CA MET A 164 -7.58 -1.01 17.86
C MET A 164 -8.33 -1.58 19.09
N GLN A 165 -7.70 -1.60 20.26
CA GLN A 165 -8.33 -2.02 21.50
C GLN A 165 -9.51 -1.11 21.89
N SER A 166 -9.39 0.21 21.67
CA SER A 166 -10.48 1.15 21.88
C SER A 166 -11.65 0.90 20.92
N ALA A 167 -11.36 0.66 19.64
CA ALA A 167 -12.37 0.34 18.62
C ALA A 167 -13.10 -0.98 18.96
N LEU A 168 -12.38 -2.01 19.44
CA LEU A 168 -12.99 -3.27 19.88
C LEU A 168 -13.94 -3.07 21.06
N ARG A 169 -13.54 -2.29 22.10
CA ARG A 169 -14.39 -2.01 23.26
C ARG A 169 -15.68 -1.24 22.90
N ARG A 170 -15.63 -0.40 21.87
CA ARG A 170 -16.77 0.43 21.42
C ARG A 170 -17.57 -0.22 20.29
N ALA A 171 -17.15 -1.37 19.81
CA ALA A 171 -17.66 -2.01 18.60
C ALA A 171 -17.64 -1.05 17.41
N ASP A 172 -16.59 -0.22 17.29
CA ASP A 172 -16.42 0.74 16.21
C ASP A 172 -15.83 0.03 14.98
N LYS A 173 -16.74 -0.32 14.08
CA LYS A 173 -16.44 -1.09 12.87
C LYS A 173 -15.50 -0.35 11.92
N ASP A 174 -15.70 0.95 11.74
CA ASP A 174 -15.01 1.74 10.73
C ASP A 174 -13.56 2.00 11.16
N VAL A 175 -13.36 2.41 12.41
CA VAL A 175 -12.01 2.60 12.96
C VAL A 175 -11.23 1.29 12.96
N LEU A 176 -11.86 0.19 13.39
CA LEU A 176 -11.19 -1.12 13.39
C LEU A 176 -10.80 -1.55 11.98
N LYS A 177 -11.70 -1.39 11.00
CA LYS A 177 -11.46 -1.76 9.61
C LYS A 177 -10.28 -1.01 9.02
N ASN A 178 -10.15 0.28 9.29
CA ASN A 178 -9.03 1.09 8.80
C ASN A 178 -7.69 0.60 9.36
N ILE A 179 -7.61 0.32 10.67
CA ILE A 179 -6.37 -0.16 11.31
C ILE A 179 -5.98 -1.54 10.77
N ILE A 180 -6.95 -2.44 10.63
CA ILE A 180 -6.73 -3.79 10.09
C ILE A 180 -6.27 -3.71 8.63
N HIS A 181 -6.82 -2.79 7.84
CA HIS A 181 -6.40 -2.54 6.47
C HIS A 181 -4.91 -2.14 6.38
N GLU A 182 -4.48 -1.21 7.23
CA GLU A 182 -3.08 -0.80 7.29
C GLU A 182 -2.15 -1.97 7.67
N PHE A 183 -2.52 -2.77 8.68
CA PHE A 183 -1.73 -3.94 9.08
C PHE A 183 -1.66 -4.99 7.97
N ARG A 184 -2.75 -5.21 7.24
CA ARG A 184 -2.76 -6.10 6.08
C ARG A 184 -1.79 -5.63 5.00
N GLY A 185 -1.78 -4.33 4.69
CA GLY A 185 -0.88 -3.75 3.70
C GLY A 185 0.59 -3.88 4.08
N ALA A 186 0.89 -3.76 5.38
CA ALA A 186 2.26 -3.82 5.89
C ALA A 186 2.82 -5.25 6.03
N GLY A 187 1.98 -6.25 6.28
CA GLY A 187 2.40 -7.58 6.75
C GLY A 187 3.55 -8.22 5.99
N LEU A 188 3.48 -8.30 4.64
CA LEU A 188 4.58 -8.87 3.85
C LEU A 188 5.84 -7.99 3.84
N ALA A 189 5.69 -6.66 3.83
CA ALA A 189 6.82 -5.74 3.81
C ALA A 189 7.69 -5.87 5.07
N VAL A 190 7.05 -6.16 6.22
CA VAL A 190 7.75 -6.38 7.50
C VAL A 190 8.09 -7.86 7.75
N GLY A 191 7.76 -8.78 6.81
CA GLY A 191 8.07 -10.20 6.92
C GLY A 191 7.10 -11.02 7.74
N LEU A 192 5.87 -10.56 7.90
CA LEU A 192 4.78 -11.23 8.62
C LEU A 192 3.64 -11.64 7.66
N PRO A 193 3.80 -12.67 6.82
CA PRO A 193 2.76 -13.07 5.88
C PRO A 193 1.46 -13.49 6.58
N ASN A 194 1.56 -14.10 7.76
CA ASN A 194 0.40 -14.52 8.56
C ASN A 194 -0.43 -13.31 9.02
N LEU A 195 0.19 -12.16 9.26
CA LEU A 195 -0.50 -10.91 9.57
C LEU A 195 -1.42 -10.48 8.43
N THR A 196 -0.93 -10.55 7.19
CA THR A 196 -1.74 -10.25 6.00
C THR A 196 -2.96 -11.14 5.89
N VAL A 197 -2.78 -12.45 6.16
CA VAL A 197 -3.88 -13.43 6.08
C VAL A 197 -4.94 -13.15 7.15
N ILE A 198 -4.54 -13.03 8.42
CA ILE A 198 -5.50 -12.81 9.51
C ILE A 198 -6.24 -11.47 9.37
N CYS A 199 -5.55 -10.40 8.96
CA CYS A 199 -6.16 -9.11 8.71
C CYS A 199 -7.19 -9.18 7.57
N SER A 200 -6.92 -9.95 6.49
CA SER A 200 -7.89 -10.16 5.42
C SER A 200 -9.18 -10.83 5.92
N LEU A 201 -9.05 -11.85 6.77
CA LEU A 201 -10.20 -12.54 7.37
C LEU A 201 -11.02 -11.60 8.28
N ILE A 202 -10.36 -10.73 9.05
CA ILE A 202 -11.05 -9.73 9.89
C ILE A 202 -11.80 -8.72 9.02
N GLU A 203 -11.19 -8.21 7.93
CA GLU A 203 -11.86 -7.28 7.01
C GLU A 203 -13.09 -7.90 6.35
N ASP A 204 -13.01 -9.17 5.95
CA ASP A 204 -14.14 -9.89 5.36
C ASP A 204 -15.30 -9.99 6.35
N GLN A 205 -15.03 -10.32 7.61
CA GLN A 205 -16.05 -10.36 8.67
C GLN A 205 -16.62 -8.98 9.01
N LEU A 206 -15.78 -7.95 9.08
CA LEU A 206 -16.22 -6.57 9.28
C LEU A 206 -17.03 -6.05 8.09
N SER A 207 -16.92 -6.62 6.91
CA SER A 207 -17.70 -6.21 5.73
C SER A 207 -19.10 -6.81 5.70
N GLY A 208 -19.40 -7.82 6.53
CA GLY A 208 -20.70 -8.46 6.67
C GLY A 208 -21.75 -7.57 7.33
N PHE A 209 -23.04 -7.97 7.16
CA PHE A 209 -24.17 -7.29 7.81
C PHE A 209 -24.26 -7.61 9.31
N ASP A 210 -23.86 -8.83 9.70
CA ASP A 210 -23.89 -9.28 11.09
C ASP A 210 -22.46 -9.54 11.55
N VAL A 211 -21.97 -8.68 12.46
CA VAL A 211 -20.58 -8.68 12.90
C VAL A 211 -20.44 -9.50 14.17
N ASN A 212 -19.74 -10.64 14.12
CA ASN A 212 -19.45 -11.44 15.29
C ASN A 212 -18.24 -10.87 16.05
N TRP A 213 -18.52 -9.93 16.97
CA TRP A 213 -17.50 -9.25 17.76
C TRP A 213 -16.65 -10.18 18.63
N SER A 214 -17.21 -11.31 19.13
CA SER A 214 -16.44 -12.29 19.91
C SER A 214 -15.37 -12.96 19.05
N GLN A 215 -15.70 -13.31 17.81
CA GLN A 215 -14.74 -13.89 16.87
C GLN A 215 -13.70 -12.86 16.42
N ILE A 216 -14.12 -11.62 16.16
CA ILE A 216 -13.21 -10.53 15.80
C ILE A 216 -12.21 -10.24 16.92
N ASN A 217 -12.63 -10.21 18.19
CA ASN A 217 -11.71 -10.04 19.31
C ASN A 217 -10.64 -11.13 19.33
N LEU A 218 -11.03 -12.41 19.19
CA LEU A 218 -10.08 -13.53 19.14
C LEU A 218 -9.07 -13.40 18.00
N MET A 219 -9.53 -12.99 16.82
CA MET A 219 -8.65 -12.77 15.66
C MET A 219 -7.72 -11.57 15.85
N CYS A 220 -8.19 -10.51 16.52
CA CYS A 220 -7.34 -9.36 16.88
C CYS A 220 -6.26 -9.72 17.91
N ASP A 221 -6.55 -10.62 18.86
CA ASP A 221 -5.55 -11.17 19.78
C ASP A 221 -4.45 -11.94 19.02
N GLN A 222 -4.82 -12.68 17.95
CA GLN A 222 -3.85 -13.30 17.06
C GLN A 222 -2.99 -12.27 16.31
N VAL A 223 -3.57 -11.15 15.85
CA VAL A 223 -2.82 -10.04 15.26
C VAL A 223 -1.77 -9.52 16.24
N PHE A 224 -2.13 -9.29 17.52
CA PHE A 224 -1.20 -8.84 18.55
C PHE A 224 -0.09 -9.86 18.81
N SER A 225 -0.42 -11.17 18.86
CA SER A 225 0.57 -12.24 19.03
C SER A 225 1.57 -12.28 17.88
N ILE A 226 1.11 -12.23 16.63
CA ILE A 226 1.98 -12.24 15.43
C ILE A 226 2.95 -11.05 15.45
N ILE A 227 2.49 -9.86 15.84
CA ILE A 227 3.35 -8.67 15.85
C ILE A 227 4.35 -8.74 17.00
N SER A 228 3.98 -9.30 18.16
CA SER A 228 4.90 -9.44 19.30
C SER A 228 6.11 -10.34 19.00
N GLU A 229 6.02 -11.25 18.03
CA GLU A 229 7.16 -12.10 17.59
C GLU A 229 8.33 -11.27 17.01
N ILE A 230 8.07 -10.07 16.51
CA ILE A 230 9.13 -9.18 16.00
C ILE A 230 9.51 -8.06 16.98
N GLU A 231 8.72 -7.82 18.03
CA GLU A 231 9.07 -6.89 19.12
C GLU A 231 10.16 -7.49 20.03
N GLU A 232 10.15 -8.82 20.23
CA GLU A 232 11.17 -9.58 20.98
C GLU A 232 11.92 -10.50 20.01
N PRO A 233 12.98 -10.05 19.33
CA PRO A 233 13.82 -10.99 18.59
C PRO A 233 14.46 -11.95 19.59
N ASP A 234 14.18 -13.24 19.41
CA ASP A 234 14.66 -14.36 20.20
C ASP A 234 16.13 -14.18 20.65
N SER A 235 16.31 -14.05 21.97
CA SER A 235 17.61 -14.09 22.64
C SER A 235 18.19 -15.53 22.71
N THR A 236 17.74 -16.44 21.83
CA THR A 236 18.12 -17.85 21.81
C THR A 236 18.59 -18.34 20.46
N VAL A 237 19.62 -17.71 19.86
CA VAL A 237 20.51 -18.39 18.89
C VAL A 237 21.93 -17.87 19.08
N GLU A 238 22.52 -18.18 20.23
CA GLU A 238 23.95 -18.36 20.40
C GLU A 238 24.16 -19.69 21.15
N GLN A 239 24.29 -20.75 20.38
CA GLN A 239 25.10 -21.92 20.76
C GLN A 239 25.59 -22.62 19.49
#